data_c82bbf139ef9640732cd21fa77d25b45
#
_entry.id   c82bbf139ef9640732cd21fa77d25b45
#
_cell.length_a   1.000
_cell.length_b   1.000
_cell.length_c   1.000
_cell.angle_alpha   90.00
_cell.angle_beta   90.00
_cell.angle_gamma   90.00
#
_symmetry.space_group_name_H-M   'P 1'
#
loop_
_entity.id
_entity.type
_entity.pdbx_description
1 polymer ?
#
loop_
_entity_poly.entity_id
_entity_poly.type
_entity_poly.pdbx_seq_one_letter_code
_entity_poly.pdbx_strand_id
1 'polypeptide(L)'
;GSEMCIRDRLSLRSNYNHIKMKKLVYLLAAGSMAFVACQNSPSYKVTGSVEDITDGDTIYLQEYAGGNLVKLDSAIVKSGTFVFTGKQDTAVNRYITYMKGDKRYFTDLFLENGNINVTLGKESKVSGTPNNDAYQKFKDGFMALSKEMNEMYQKAQSDTSLTEEQVEAIMAEIEKKDSVGMDMVYQTIEANITNPVGVYLLPSYAGAFELDKQKALVEKIPAALVNERINKLKAHIETSEKTAVGQKYIDFSMQTPEGKTVSLSDFVSKNKYTLIDFWASWCGPCRKEMPNVVEAYKAFKDKGFGIVGISLDENADKWKEAITALNITWPQMSDLQGWNNAGAKLYGVNSIPATVLVDQEGTIVARNLRGDAIKSKLNELLK
;
A
#
# COMPACT_ATOMS: atom_id res chain seq x y z
N GLY A 1 -7.27 9.50 -8.27
CA GLY A 1 -7.53 8.10 -8.13
C GLY A 1 -6.65 7.49 -7.06
N SER A 2 -7.21 7.13 -5.94
CA SER A 2 -6.53 6.56 -4.80
C SER A 2 -6.06 5.14 -5.11
N GLU A 3 -4.75 4.90 -5.05
CA GLU A 3 -4.25 3.56 -4.75
C GLU A 3 -4.80 3.20 -3.37
N MET A 4 -5.67 2.20 -3.33
CA MET A 4 -6.33 1.77 -2.10
C MET A 4 -5.29 1.08 -1.23
N CYS A 5 -4.76 1.79 -0.24
CA CYS A 5 -3.89 1.22 0.79
C CYS A 5 -4.64 0.08 1.50
N ILE A 6 -3.94 -0.98 1.90
CA ILE A 6 -4.51 -2.16 2.61
C ILE A 6 -5.38 -1.74 3.80
N ARG A 7 -5.09 -0.60 4.43
CA ARG A 7 -5.87 -0.01 5.53
C ARG A 7 -7.27 0.46 5.13
N ASP A 8 -7.50 0.84 3.86
CA ASP A 8 -8.80 1.37 3.44
C ASP A 8 -9.81 0.26 3.07
N ARG A 9 -9.33 -0.99 2.84
CA ARG A 9 -10.21 -2.13 2.55
C ARG A 9 -11.05 -2.61 3.74
N LEU A 10 -10.70 -2.23 4.94
CA LEU A 10 -11.45 -2.61 6.16
C LEU A 10 -12.75 -1.82 6.38
N SER A 11 -13.10 -0.86 5.52
CA SER A 11 -14.27 0.02 5.71
C SER A 11 -15.50 -0.31 4.86
N LEU A 12 -15.45 -1.32 3.96
CA LEU A 12 -16.59 -1.62 3.09
C LEU A 12 -17.56 -2.60 3.77
N ARG A 13 -18.67 -2.08 4.27
CA ARG A 13 -19.86 -2.84 4.72
C ARG A 13 -20.48 -3.58 3.54
N SER A 14 -20.59 -4.89 3.59
CA SER A 14 -21.47 -5.69 2.73
C SER A 14 -22.62 -6.28 3.53
N ASN A 15 -23.84 -5.99 3.08
CA ASN A 15 -25.07 -6.62 3.57
C ASN A 15 -25.16 -8.04 3.02
N TYR A 16 -25.21 -9.03 3.90
CA TYR A 16 -25.45 -10.43 3.54
C TYR A 16 -26.93 -10.78 3.72
N ASN A 17 -27.55 -11.22 2.66
CA ASN A 17 -28.79 -11.99 2.71
C ASN A 17 -28.52 -13.43 2.25
N HIS A 18 -28.95 -14.40 3.07
CA HIS A 18 -28.85 -15.84 2.88
C HIS A 18 -29.59 -16.34 1.65
N ILE A 19 -28.97 -17.12 0.77
CA ILE A 19 -29.62 -18.04 -0.15
C ILE A 19 -28.89 -19.40 -0.15
N LYS A 20 -29.70 -20.46 -0.06
CA LYS A 20 -29.32 -21.87 0.09
C LYS A 20 -28.53 -22.42 -1.09
N MET A 21 -27.45 -23.15 -0.78
CA MET A 21 -26.65 -23.93 -1.73
C MET A 21 -27.47 -25.07 -2.36
N LYS A 22 -27.45 -25.13 -3.70
CA LYS A 22 -27.70 -26.37 -4.45
C LYS A 22 -26.37 -26.85 -5.03
N LYS A 23 -26.00 -28.08 -4.64
CA LYS A 23 -24.78 -28.76 -5.16
C LYS A 23 -25.00 -29.10 -6.64
N LEU A 24 -24.07 -28.66 -7.50
CA LEU A 24 -23.95 -29.13 -8.87
C LEU A 24 -22.57 -29.72 -9.09
N VAL A 25 -22.54 -31.02 -9.34
CA VAL A 25 -21.33 -31.80 -9.66
C VAL A 25 -21.09 -31.71 -11.16
N TYR A 26 -19.95 -31.16 -11.59
CA TYR A 26 -19.50 -31.23 -12.99
C TYR A 26 -18.44 -32.30 -13.14
N LEU A 27 -18.73 -33.30 -13.96
CA LEU A 27 -17.77 -34.30 -14.46
C LEU A 27 -16.91 -33.66 -15.57
N LEU A 28 -15.60 -33.58 -15.36
CA LEU A 28 -14.64 -33.24 -16.40
C LEU A 28 -14.26 -34.49 -17.19
N ALA A 29 -14.67 -34.55 -18.46
CA ALA A 29 -14.17 -35.52 -19.43
C ALA A 29 -12.80 -35.07 -19.96
N ALA A 30 -11.73 -35.79 -19.60
CA ALA A 30 -10.39 -35.61 -20.15
C ALA A 30 -10.32 -36.23 -21.55
N GLY A 31 -10.33 -35.41 -22.58
CA GLY A 31 -10.01 -35.79 -23.94
C GLY A 31 -8.55 -35.48 -24.27
N SER A 32 -7.69 -36.48 -24.30
CA SER A 32 -6.30 -36.35 -24.76
C SER A 32 -6.26 -36.17 -26.27
N MET A 33 -5.96 -34.97 -26.79
CA MET A 33 -5.58 -34.77 -28.18
C MET A 33 -4.09 -34.40 -28.23
N ALA A 34 -3.33 -35.31 -28.81
CA ALA A 34 -1.95 -35.05 -29.20
C ALA A 34 -1.93 -34.02 -30.35
N PHE A 35 -1.37 -32.84 -30.10
CA PHE A 35 -1.16 -31.85 -31.15
C PHE A 35 0.27 -31.90 -31.67
N VAL A 36 0.35 -32.10 -33.00
CA VAL A 36 1.54 -31.94 -33.85
C VAL A 36 2.09 -30.53 -33.64
N ALA A 37 3.37 -30.42 -33.29
CA ALA A 37 4.07 -29.16 -33.14
C ALA A 37 4.26 -28.48 -34.50
N CYS A 38 3.33 -27.61 -34.87
CA CYS A 38 3.64 -26.52 -35.80
C CYS A 38 4.39 -25.45 -34.99
N GLN A 39 5.54 -25.00 -35.49
CA GLN A 39 6.28 -23.84 -34.95
C GLN A 39 5.43 -22.58 -35.15
N ASN A 40 4.42 -22.39 -34.29
CA ASN A 40 3.73 -21.11 -34.20
C ASN A 40 4.53 -20.18 -33.31
N SER A 41 4.72 -18.94 -33.77
CA SER A 41 5.25 -17.85 -32.91
C SER A 41 4.56 -17.87 -31.57
N PRO A 42 5.30 -17.69 -30.47
CA PRO A 42 4.67 -17.69 -29.13
C PRO A 42 3.49 -16.72 -29.09
N SER A 43 2.33 -17.21 -28.66
CA SER A 43 1.09 -16.45 -28.59
C SER A 43 0.36 -16.76 -27.30
N TYR A 44 -0.49 -15.85 -26.83
CA TYR A 44 -1.38 -16.14 -25.71
C TYR A 44 -2.76 -16.58 -26.19
N LYS A 45 -3.37 -17.43 -25.38
CA LYS A 45 -4.81 -17.73 -25.43
C LYS A 45 -5.36 -17.64 -24.02
N VAL A 46 -6.16 -16.62 -23.77
CA VAL A 46 -6.94 -16.48 -22.53
C VAL A 46 -8.28 -17.12 -22.77
N THR A 47 -8.61 -18.19 -22.04
CA THR A 47 -9.93 -18.83 -22.05
C THR A 47 -10.56 -18.60 -20.70
N GLY A 48 -11.76 -18.02 -20.68
CA GLY A 48 -12.45 -17.71 -19.44
C GLY A 48 -13.87 -18.23 -19.37
N SER A 49 -14.30 -18.56 -18.16
CA SER A 49 -15.71 -18.76 -17.80
C SER A 49 -16.18 -17.63 -16.92
N VAL A 50 -17.49 -17.37 -16.91
CA VAL A 50 -18.07 -16.32 -16.09
C VAL A 50 -19.29 -16.87 -15.35
N GLU A 51 -19.39 -16.55 -14.06
CA GLU A 51 -20.54 -16.93 -13.23
C GLU A 51 -21.75 -16.08 -13.56
N ASP A 52 -22.93 -16.73 -13.61
CA ASP A 52 -24.25 -16.07 -13.68
C ASP A 52 -24.40 -15.03 -14.80
N ILE A 53 -23.82 -15.25 -15.96
CA ILE A 53 -23.99 -14.36 -17.12
C ILE A 53 -24.64 -15.04 -18.32
N THR A 54 -25.15 -14.22 -19.22
CA THR A 54 -25.91 -14.68 -20.39
C THR A 54 -25.04 -14.65 -21.64
N ASP A 55 -25.23 -15.61 -22.53
CA ASP A 55 -24.63 -15.57 -23.87
C ASP A 55 -24.99 -14.25 -24.58
N GLY A 56 -24.02 -13.67 -25.25
CA GLY A 56 -24.13 -12.34 -25.85
C GLY A 56 -23.58 -11.19 -24.99
N ASP A 57 -23.30 -11.42 -23.71
CA ASP A 57 -22.65 -10.43 -22.87
C ASP A 57 -21.19 -10.19 -23.29
N THR A 58 -20.67 -9.01 -22.99
CA THR A 58 -19.32 -8.58 -23.41
C THR A 58 -18.36 -8.55 -22.22
N ILE A 59 -17.23 -9.21 -22.38
CA ILE A 59 -16.07 -9.16 -21.48
C ILE A 59 -15.03 -8.24 -22.08
N TYR A 60 -14.34 -7.44 -21.27
CA TYR A 60 -13.30 -6.52 -21.70
C TYR A 60 -11.94 -6.94 -21.16
N LEU A 61 -10.93 -6.90 -22.05
CA LEU A 61 -9.52 -6.90 -21.70
C LEU A 61 -9.08 -5.44 -21.64
N GLN A 62 -8.48 -5.02 -20.52
CA GLN A 62 -8.17 -3.61 -20.23
C GLN A 62 -6.76 -3.45 -19.66
N GLU A 63 -6.23 -2.25 -19.75
CA GLU A 63 -5.05 -1.81 -19.01
C GLU A 63 -5.38 -0.62 -18.12
N TYR A 64 -4.55 -0.40 -17.09
CA TYR A 64 -4.65 0.77 -16.25
C TYR A 64 -3.67 1.83 -16.77
N ALA A 65 -4.20 2.92 -17.33
CA ALA A 65 -3.42 4.02 -17.90
C ALA A 65 -4.05 5.36 -17.56
N GLY A 66 -3.24 6.33 -17.18
CA GLY A 66 -3.70 7.69 -16.87
C GLY A 66 -4.75 7.77 -15.75
N GLY A 67 -4.72 6.85 -14.78
CA GLY A 67 -5.69 6.79 -13.68
C GLY A 67 -6.99 6.06 -14.01
N ASN A 68 -7.14 5.48 -15.20
CA ASN A 68 -8.38 4.84 -15.67
C ASN A 68 -8.11 3.47 -16.30
N LEU A 69 -9.14 2.61 -16.32
CA LEU A 69 -9.14 1.40 -17.10
C LEU A 69 -9.43 1.72 -18.58
N VAL A 70 -8.47 1.44 -19.44
CA VAL A 70 -8.55 1.67 -20.89
C VAL A 70 -8.78 0.32 -21.58
N LYS A 71 -9.79 0.26 -22.45
CA LYS A 71 -10.14 -0.95 -23.21
C LYS A 71 -9.08 -1.24 -24.25
N LEU A 72 -8.58 -2.48 -24.25
CA LEU A 72 -7.68 -3.01 -25.28
C LEU A 72 -8.42 -3.92 -26.26
N ASP A 73 -9.30 -4.80 -25.74
CA ASP A 73 -10.04 -5.77 -26.54
C ASP A 73 -11.39 -6.10 -25.87
N SER A 74 -12.24 -6.83 -26.61
CA SER A 74 -13.53 -7.32 -26.09
C SER A 74 -13.89 -8.67 -26.69
N ALA A 75 -14.48 -9.54 -25.88
CA ALA A 75 -14.97 -10.84 -26.26
C ALA A 75 -16.46 -10.99 -25.92
N ILE A 76 -17.22 -11.60 -26.81
CA ILE A 76 -18.62 -11.93 -26.58
C ILE A 76 -18.69 -13.33 -25.94
N VAL A 77 -19.45 -13.43 -24.86
CA VAL A 77 -19.68 -14.72 -24.19
C VAL A 77 -20.52 -15.63 -25.07
N LYS A 78 -20.07 -16.86 -25.23
CA LYS A 78 -20.76 -17.94 -25.94
C LYS A 78 -20.65 -19.22 -25.12
N SER A 79 -21.78 -19.84 -24.86
CA SER A 79 -21.88 -21.03 -23.99
C SER A 79 -21.18 -20.84 -22.63
N GLY A 80 -21.37 -19.67 -22.01
CA GLY A 80 -20.78 -19.31 -20.72
C GLY A 80 -19.27 -19.06 -20.72
N THR A 81 -18.63 -18.99 -21.92
CA THR A 81 -17.17 -18.82 -22.06
C THR A 81 -16.82 -17.62 -22.93
N PHE A 82 -15.61 -17.10 -22.73
CA PHE A 82 -15.01 -16.07 -23.60
C PHE A 82 -13.56 -16.43 -23.94
N VAL A 83 -13.04 -15.87 -25.03
CA VAL A 83 -11.66 -16.11 -25.47
C VAL A 83 -11.02 -14.81 -25.96
N PHE A 84 -9.79 -14.55 -25.49
CA PHE A 84 -8.89 -13.56 -26.09
C PHE A 84 -7.66 -14.29 -26.65
N THR A 85 -7.17 -13.88 -27.82
CA THR A 85 -5.96 -14.42 -28.42
C THR A 85 -5.08 -13.28 -28.94
N GLY A 86 -3.78 -13.49 -28.90
CA GLY A 86 -2.84 -12.50 -29.41
C GLY A 86 -1.40 -12.89 -29.11
N LYS A 87 -0.51 -11.91 -29.16
CA LYS A 87 0.91 -12.08 -28.91
C LYS A 87 1.41 -11.02 -27.95
N GLN A 88 2.31 -11.41 -27.04
CA GLN A 88 3.01 -10.52 -26.13
C GLN A 88 4.52 -10.76 -26.22
N ASP A 89 5.30 -9.68 -26.27
CA ASP A 89 6.76 -9.80 -26.24
C ASP A 89 7.27 -10.02 -24.82
N THR A 90 6.58 -9.43 -23.83
CA THR A 90 6.88 -9.57 -22.39
C THR A 90 5.58 -9.73 -21.60
N ALA A 91 5.63 -10.40 -20.46
CA ALA A 91 4.49 -10.48 -19.56
C ALA A 91 4.13 -9.09 -18.99
N VAL A 92 2.88 -8.70 -19.09
CA VAL A 92 2.36 -7.42 -18.63
C VAL A 92 1.10 -7.61 -17.79
N ASN A 93 0.93 -6.80 -16.74
CA ASN A 93 -0.31 -6.83 -15.96
C ASN A 93 -1.46 -6.23 -16.77
N ARG A 94 -2.60 -6.93 -16.80
CA ARG A 94 -3.85 -6.54 -17.48
C ARG A 94 -5.04 -6.90 -16.62
N TYR A 95 -6.21 -6.38 -17.01
CA TYR A 95 -7.47 -6.57 -16.29
C TYR A 95 -8.50 -7.21 -17.21
N ILE A 96 -9.25 -8.18 -16.69
CA ILE A 96 -10.46 -8.70 -17.32
C ILE A 96 -11.64 -8.23 -16.50
N THR A 97 -12.60 -7.59 -17.16
CA THR A 97 -13.76 -7.00 -16.50
C THR A 97 -15.07 -7.36 -17.18
N TYR A 98 -16.09 -7.47 -16.36
CA TYR A 98 -17.49 -7.58 -16.77
C TYR A 98 -18.32 -6.60 -15.95
N MET A 99 -19.20 -5.85 -16.63
CA MET A 99 -20.12 -4.91 -15.98
C MET A 99 -21.46 -4.91 -16.72
N LYS A 100 -22.53 -5.30 -16.02
CA LYS A 100 -23.91 -5.21 -16.51
C LYS A 100 -24.90 -5.07 -15.35
N GLY A 101 -25.63 -3.98 -15.29
CA GLY A 101 -26.48 -3.65 -14.14
C GLY A 101 -25.67 -3.58 -12.85
N ASP A 102 -26.07 -4.32 -11.84
CA ASP A 102 -25.39 -4.39 -10.54
C ASP A 102 -24.25 -5.42 -10.50
N LYS A 103 -24.10 -6.24 -11.55
CA LYS A 103 -23.05 -7.26 -11.62
C LYS A 103 -21.75 -6.62 -12.10
N ARG A 104 -20.70 -6.75 -11.26
CA ARG A 104 -19.35 -6.27 -11.54
C ARG A 104 -18.36 -7.34 -11.13
N TYR A 105 -17.72 -7.96 -12.12
CA TYR A 105 -16.63 -8.89 -11.90
C TYR A 105 -15.37 -8.36 -12.52
N PHE A 106 -14.27 -8.55 -11.84
CA PHE A 106 -12.96 -8.19 -12.38
C PHE A 106 -11.88 -9.14 -11.83
N THR A 107 -10.82 -9.30 -12.60
CA THR A 107 -9.58 -9.90 -12.14
C THR A 107 -8.42 -9.25 -12.87
N ASP A 108 -7.29 -9.21 -12.23
CA ASP A 108 -6.02 -8.88 -12.87
C ASP A 108 -5.24 -10.16 -13.16
N LEU A 109 -4.43 -10.11 -14.22
CA LEU A 109 -3.61 -11.22 -14.69
C LEU A 109 -2.32 -10.71 -15.31
N PHE A 110 -1.35 -11.60 -15.44
CA PHE A 110 -0.19 -11.39 -16.31
C PHE A 110 -0.53 -11.91 -17.71
N LEU A 111 -0.73 -10.99 -18.67
CA LEU A 111 -0.89 -11.36 -20.07
C LEU A 111 0.48 -11.70 -20.63
N GLU A 112 0.71 -12.98 -20.87
CA GLU A 112 1.95 -13.56 -21.38
C GLU A 112 1.63 -14.70 -22.36
N ASN A 113 2.56 -15.06 -23.22
CA ASN A 113 2.33 -16.15 -24.17
C ASN A 113 2.16 -17.49 -23.46
N GLY A 114 1.15 -18.23 -23.85
CA GLY A 114 0.72 -19.48 -23.22
C GLY A 114 -0.80 -19.57 -23.12
N ASN A 115 -1.27 -20.63 -22.48
CA ASN A 115 -2.68 -20.83 -22.22
C ASN A 115 -3.02 -20.32 -20.81
N ILE A 116 -3.81 -19.26 -20.75
CA ILE A 116 -4.25 -18.62 -19.49
C ILE A 116 -5.72 -18.98 -19.29
N ASN A 117 -6.06 -19.53 -18.14
CA ASN A 117 -7.42 -19.87 -17.76
C ASN A 117 -7.94 -18.87 -16.73
N VAL A 118 -9.15 -18.37 -16.95
CA VAL A 118 -9.79 -17.37 -16.07
C VAL A 118 -11.17 -17.88 -15.64
N THR A 119 -11.43 -17.88 -14.35
CA THR A 119 -12.79 -17.93 -13.82
C THR A 119 -13.15 -16.54 -13.31
N LEU A 120 -14.14 -15.90 -13.91
CA LEU A 120 -14.56 -14.56 -13.56
C LEU A 120 -15.89 -14.64 -12.78
N GLY A 121 -15.90 -14.11 -11.56
CA GLY A 121 -17.06 -14.21 -10.67
C GLY A 121 -16.79 -13.48 -9.35
N LYS A 122 -17.55 -13.88 -8.32
CA LYS A 122 -17.34 -13.34 -6.96
C LYS A 122 -15.95 -13.65 -6.41
N GLU A 123 -15.44 -14.84 -6.71
CA GLU A 123 -14.07 -15.26 -6.40
C GLU A 123 -13.37 -15.58 -7.73
N SER A 124 -12.87 -14.54 -8.39
CA SER A 124 -12.17 -14.69 -9.66
C SER A 124 -10.82 -15.37 -9.48
N LYS A 125 -10.45 -16.28 -10.40
CA LYS A 125 -9.16 -16.99 -10.39
C LYS A 125 -8.51 -17.00 -11.77
N VAL A 126 -7.18 -17.01 -11.77
CA VAL A 126 -6.37 -17.05 -12.99
C VAL A 126 -5.29 -18.12 -12.83
N SER A 127 -5.02 -18.91 -13.89
CA SER A 127 -4.02 -19.98 -13.87
C SER A 127 -3.50 -20.32 -15.26
N GLY A 128 -2.54 -21.22 -15.34
CA GLY A 128 -2.09 -21.88 -16.57
C GLY A 128 -0.77 -21.37 -17.14
N THR A 129 -0.18 -20.33 -16.53
CA THR A 129 1.17 -19.89 -16.84
C THR A 129 1.93 -19.55 -15.56
N PRO A 130 3.28 -19.65 -15.55
CA PRO A 130 4.06 -19.54 -14.32
C PRO A 130 3.82 -18.25 -13.53
N ASN A 131 3.72 -17.08 -14.21
CA ASN A 131 3.46 -15.82 -13.52
C ASN A 131 2.02 -15.76 -12.94
N ASN A 132 1.04 -16.24 -13.67
CA ASN A 132 -0.35 -16.28 -13.20
C ASN A 132 -0.52 -17.26 -12.04
N ASP A 133 0.09 -18.44 -12.10
CA ASP A 133 0.03 -19.44 -11.03
C ASP A 133 0.69 -18.93 -9.74
N ALA A 134 1.87 -18.31 -9.84
CA ALA A 134 2.57 -17.69 -8.70
C ALA A 134 1.75 -16.54 -8.09
N TYR A 135 1.19 -15.69 -8.93
CA TYR A 135 0.38 -14.55 -8.49
C TYR A 135 -0.95 -14.99 -7.86
N GLN A 136 -1.61 -16.02 -8.44
CA GLN A 136 -2.84 -16.58 -7.87
C GLN A 136 -2.59 -17.21 -6.50
N LYS A 137 -1.49 -17.98 -6.36
CA LYS A 137 -1.10 -18.54 -5.06
C LYS A 137 -0.92 -17.45 -3.99
N PHE A 138 -0.28 -16.34 -4.36
CA PHE A 138 -0.14 -15.18 -3.47
C PHE A 138 -1.51 -14.61 -3.10
N LYS A 139 -2.38 -14.35 -4.09
CA LYS A 139 -3.74 -13.82 -3.86
C LYS A 139 -4.55 -14.72 -2.94
N ASP A 140 -4.55 -16.02 -3.18
CA ASP A 140 -5.31 -16.98 -2.37
C ASP A 140 -4.85 -16.98 -0.90
N GLY A 141 -3.55 -17.02 -0.66
CA GLY A 141 -3.00 -16.96 0.71
C GLY A 141 -3.29 -15.64 1.42
N PHE A 142 -3.10 -14.52 0.72
CA PHE A 142 -3.34 -13.20 1.27
C PHE A 142 -4.83 -12.95 1.56
N MET A 143 -5.72 -13.41 0.69
CA MET A 143 -7.17 -13.31 0.88
C MET A 143 -7.67 -14.18 2.04
N ALA A 144 -7.13 -15.39 2.19
CA ALA A 144 -7.48 -16.27 3.31
C ALA A 144 -7.12 -15.61 4.65
N LEU A 145 -5.90 -15.08 4.77
CA LEU A 145 -5.44 -14.38 5.98
C LEU A 145 -6.26 -13.11 6.24
N SER A 146 -6.53 -12.31 5.21
CA SER A 146 -7.34 -11.10 5.32
C SER A 146 -8.76 -11.40 5.77
N LYS A 147 -9.34 -12.52 5.32
CA LYS A 147 -10.67 -12.96 5.74
C LYS A 147 -10.69 -13.31 7.23
N GLU A 148 -9.71 -14.11 7.69
CA GLU A 148 -9.60 -14.45 9.12
C GLU A 148 -9.46 -13.20 10.00
N MET A 149 -8.58 -12.27 9.62
CA MET A 149 -8.37 -11.02 10.34
C MET A 149 -9.66 -10.17 10.39
N ASN A 150 -10.39 -10.10 9.27
CA ASN A 150 -11.65 -9.37 9.22
C ASN A 150 -12.73 -10.02 10.11
N GLU A 151 -12.84 -11.35 10.15
CA GLU A 151 -13.76 -12.08 11.03
C GLU A 151 -13.44 -11.81 12.51
N MET A 152 -12.15 -11.82 12.89
CA MET A 152 -11.70 -11.48 14.24
C MET A 152 -12.01 -10.03 14.60
N TYR A 153 -11.77 -9.10 13.68
CA TYR A 153 -12.06 -7.68 13.88
C TYR A 153 -13.56 -7.43 14.04
N GLN A 154 -14.40 -8.06 13.20
CA GLN A 154 -15.86 -7.97 13.33
C GLN A 154 -16.34 -8.53 14.67
N LYS A 155 -15.77 -9.64 15.14
CA LYS A 155 -16.06 -10.19 16.46
C LYS A 155 -15.69 -9.18 17.58
N ALA A 156 -14.50 -8.62 17.54
CA ALA A 156 -14.06 -7.63 18.54
C ALA A 156 -14.96 -6.37 18.58
N GLN A 157 -15.53 -5.98 17.43
CA GLN A 157 -16.41 -4.81 17.34
C GLN A 157 -17.86 -5.07 17.70
N SER A 158 -18.41 -6.25 17.38
CA SER A 158 -19.84 -6.52 17.47
C SER A 158 -20.26 -7.33 18.69
N ASP A 159 -19.35 -8.07 19.30
CA ASP A 159 -19.64 -8.92 20.46
C ASP A 159 -19.53 -8.11 21.76
N THR A 160 -20.67 -7.60 22.22
CA THR A 160 -20.77 -6.79 23.45
C THR A 160 -20.56 -7.61 24.74
N SER A 161 -20.42 -8.93 24.65
CA SER A 161 -20.14 -9.80 25.81
C SER A 161 -18.64 -9.90 26.13
N LEU A 162 -17.76 -9.43 25.22
CA LEU A 162 -16.33 -9.45 25.43
C LEU A 162 -15.91 -8.43 26.48
N THR A 163 -14.99 -8.84 27.35
CA THR A 163 -14.29 -7.91 28.24
C THR A 163 -13.23 -7.12 27.48
N GLU A 164 -12.80 -5.98 28.02
CA GLU A 164 -11.74 -5.16 27.43
C GLU A 164 -10.44 -5.97 27.21
N GLU A 165 -10.04 -6.80 28.18
CA GLU A 165 -8.89 -7.71 28.06
C GLU A 165 -9.04 -8.70 26.89
N GLN A 166 -10.25 -9.24 26.67
CA GLN A 166 -10.51 -10.14 25.54
C GLN A 166 -10.45 -9.42 24.18
N VAL A 167 -10.93 -8.17 24.12
CA VAL A 167 -10.80 -7.34 22.90
C VAL A 167 -9.32 -7.05 22.63
N GLU A 168 -8.54 -6.67 23.64
CA GLU A 168 -7.10 -6.45 23.49
C GLU A 168 -6.37 -7.71 23.02
N ALA A 169 -6.71 -8.88 23.55
CA ALA A 169 -6.12 -10.14 23.11
C ALA A 169 -6.44 -10.46 21.63
N ILE A 170 -7.67 -10.20 21.18
CA ILE A 170 -8.05 -10.34 19.78
C ILE A 170 -7.26 -9.36 18.89
N MET A 171 -7.12 -8.12 19.32
CA MET A 171 -6.36 -7.12 18.54
C MET A 171 -4.87 -7.48 18.45
N ALA A 172 -4.27 -8.00 19.52
CA ALA A 172 -2.89 -8.47 19.50
C ALA A 172 -2.71 -9.67 18.53
N GLU A 173 -3.68 -10.58 18.47
CA GLU A 173 -3.61 -11.69 17.51
C GLU A 173 -3.79 -11.23 16.07
N ILE A 174 -4.63 -10.21 15.81
CA ILE A 174 -4.75 -9.56 14.49
C ILE A 174 -3.42 -8.95 14.09
N GLU A 175 -2.74 -8.22 14.97
CA GLU A 175 -1.43 -7.61 14.72
C GLU A 175 -0.37 -8.68 14.36
N LYS A 176 -0.37 -9.79 15.08
CA LYS A 176 0.52 -10.94 14.78
C LYS A 176 0.23 -11.54 13.40
N LYS A 177 -1.04 -11.70 13.04
CA LYS A 177 -1.45 -12.19 11.71
C LYS A 177 -1.07 -11.19 10.60
N ASP A 178 -1.19 -9.90 10.84
CA ASP A 178 -0.74 -8.85 9.89
C ASP A 178 0.78 -8.97 9.64
N SER A 179 1.57 -9.16 10.68
CA SER A 179 3.01 -9.42 10.56
C SER A 179 3.31 -10.67 9.71
N VAL A 180 2.59 -11.76 9.93
CA VAL A 180 2.71 -12.99 9.10
C VAL A 180 2.32 -12.70 7.65
N GLY A 181 1.28 -11.89 7.43
CA GLY A 181 0.87 -11.44 6.10
C GLY A 181 1.96 -10.64 5.39
N MET A 182 2.60 -9.72 6.08
CA MET A 182 3.69 -8.93 5.52
C MET A 182 4.94 -9.77 5.24
N ASP A 183 5.25 -10.76 6.08
CA ASP A 183 6.32 -11.72 5.80
C ASP A 183 6.01 -12.56 4.55
N MET A 184 4.77 -13.02 4.36
CA MET A 184 4.35 -13.73 3.15
C MET A 184 4.48 -12.84 1.90
N VAL A 185 4.12 -11.56 1.99
CA VAL A 185 4.31 -10.58 0.91
C VAL A 185 5.79 -10.47 0.57
N TYR A 186 6.66 -10.27 1.56
CA TYR A 186 8.11 -10.16 1.37
C TYR A 186 8.69 -11.39 0.69
N GLN A 187 8.39 -12.59 1.21
CA GLN A 187 8.86 -13.86 0.66
C GLN A 187 8.38 -14.07 -0.79
N THR A 188 7.12 -13.71 -1.08
CA THR A 188 6.58 -13.79 -2.44
C THR A 188 7.33 -12.86 -3.39
N ILE A 189 7.56 -11.61 -2.98
CA ILE A 189 8.31 -10.63 -3.77
C ILE A 189 9.74 -11.13 -3.99
N GLU A 190 10.44 -11.54 -2.95
CA GLU A 190 11.81 -12.00 -3.03
C GLU A 190 11.98 -13.23 -3.94
N ALA A 191 11.10 -14.22 -3.81
CA ALA A 191 11.10 -15.41 -4.67
C ALA A 191 10.80 -15.10 -6.15
N ASN A 192 10.11 -13.98 -6.43
CA ASN A 192 9.68 -13.58 -7.75
C ASN A 192 10.34 -12.28 -8.25
N ILE A 193 11.36 -11.76 -7.60
CA ILE A 193 11.93 -10.44 -7.92
C ILE A 193 12.59 -10.37 -9.30
N THR A 194 12.95 -11.51 -9.87
CA THR A 194 13.53 -11.62 -11.20
C THR A 194 12.50 -11.87 -12.30
N ASN A 195 11.20 -11.90 -11.96
CA ASN A 195 10.09 -12.05 -12.90
C ASN A 195 9.03 -10.95 -12.72
N PRO A 196 8.05 -10.82 -13.62
CA PRO A 196 7.04 -9.77 -13.58
C PRO A 196 6.22 -9.70 -12.30
N VAL A 197 5.98 -10.82 -11.59
CA VAL A 197 5.16 -10.86 -10.36
C VAL A 197 5.81 -10.07 -9.23
N GLY A 198 7.09 -10.33 -8.93
CA GLY A 198 7.79 -9.61 -7.88
C GLY A 198 7.97 -8.13 -8.20
N VAL A 199 8.29 -7.81 -9.45
CA VAL A 199 8.43 -6.43 -9.93
C VAL A 199 7.10 -5.66 -9.87
N TYR A 200 5.98 -6.33 -10.12
CA TYR A 200 4.64 -5.75 -10.00
C TYR A 200 4.24 -5.49 -8.54
N LEU A 201 4.52 -6.44 -7.64
CA LEU A 201 4.15 -6.36 -6.23
C LEU A 201 5.02 -5.36 -5.45
N LEU A 202 6.34 -5.34 -5.71
CA LEU A 202 7.30 -4.59 -4.90
C LEU A 202 6.90 -3.12 -4.67
N PRO A 203 6.57 -2.30 -5.68
CA PRO A 203 6.24 -0.90 -5.43
C PRO A 203 5.00 -0.67 -4.56
N SER A 204 4.09 -1.65 -4.49
CA SER A 204 2.88 -1.54 -3.69
C SER A 204 3.12 -1.85 -2.20
N TYR A 205 4.16 -2.59 -1.89
CA TYR A 205 4.45 -3.06 -0.52
C TYR A 205 5.78 -2.55 0.03
N ALA A 206 6.63 -1.93 -0.79
CA ALA A 206 7.96 -1.47 -0.40
C ALA A 206 7.96 -0.62 0.87
N GLY A 207 6.97 0.27 1.03
CA GLY A 207 6.85 1.14 2.21
C GLY A 207 6.63 0.41 3.54
N ALA A 208 6.31 -0.88 3.52
CA ALA A 208 6.22 -1.72 4.72
C ALA A 208 7.54 -2.40 5.10
N PHE A 209 8.56 -2.30 4.24
CA PHE A 209 9.87 -2.92 4.46
C PHE A 209 10.90 -1.89 4.89
N GLU A 210 11.86 -2.34 5.71
CA GLU A 210 13.05 -1.54 6.05
C GLU A 210 13.82 -1.15 4.79
N LEU A 211 14.47 0.01 4.82
CA LEU A 211 15.14 0.61 3.65
C LEU A 211 16.17 -0.33 3.01
N ASP A 212 16.96 -1.03 3.84
CA ASP A 212 17.96 -2.00 3.37
C ASP A 212 17.33 -3.16 2.61
N LYS A 213 16.17 -3.66 3.07
CA LYS A 213 15.40 -4.70 2.37
C LYS A 213 14.86 -4.20 1.04
N GLN A 214 14.33 -2.97 0.99
CA GLN A 214 13.87 -2.35 -0.25
C GLN A 214 15.01 -2.28 -1.28
N LYS A 215 16.16 -1.79 -0.86
CA LYS A 215 17.36 -1.67 -1.69
C LYS A 215 17.84 -3.02 -2.21
N ALA A 216 17.97 -4.01 -1.34
CA ALA A 216 18.39 -5.36 -1.72
C ALA A 216 17.44 -6.02 -2.74
N LEU A 217 16.13 -5.77 -2.64
CA LEU A 217 15.16 -6.26 -3.63
C LEU A 217 15.30 -5.55 -4.97
N VAL A 218 15.40 -4.21 -4.95
CA VAL A 218 15.49 -3.41 -6.18
C VAL A 218 16.78 -3.71 -6.97
N GLU A 219 17.89 -4.00 -6.30
CA GLU A 219 19.17 -4.37 -6.93
C GLU A 219 19.11 -5.73 -7.66
N LYS A 220 18.20 -6.63 -7.24
CA LYS A 220 18.00 -7.94 -7.88
C LYS A 220 17.15 -7.87 -9.16
N ILE A 221 16.50 -6.74 -9.44
CA ILE A 221 15.59 -6.62 -10.60
C ILE A 221 16.36 -6.60 -11.91
N PRO A 222 16.08 -7.51 -12.86
CA PRO A 222 16.68 -7.49 -14.18
C PRO A 222 16.39 -6.17 -14.92
N ALA A 223 17.37 -5.63 -15.63
CA ALA A 223 17.24 -4.37 -16.35
C ALA A 223 16.04 -4.32 -17.31
N ALA A 224 15.74 -5.46 -17.96
CA ALA A 224 14.60 -5.60 -18.87
C ALA A 224 13.21 -5.46 -18.19
N LEU A 225 13.13 -5.62 -16.86
CA LEU A 225 11.90 -5.50 -16.09
C LEU A 225 11.77 -4.15 -15.36
N VAL A 226 12.80 -3.29 -15.43
CA VAL A 226 12.75 -1.96 -14.83
C VAL A 226 11.74 -1.10 -15.58
N ASN A 227 10.77 -0.56 -14.85
CA ASN A 227 9.71 0.30 -15.36
C ASN A 227 9.62 1.61 -14.56
N GLU A 228 8.68 2.48 -14.90
CA GLU A 228 8.51 3.78 -14.24
C GLU A 228 8.26 3.65 -12.72
N ARG A 229 7.46 2.65 -12.28
CA ARG A 229 7.19 2.43 -10.84
C ARG A 229 8.45 2.03 -10.09
N ILE A 230 9.29 1.18 -10.69
CA ILE A 230 10.58 0.79 -10.12
C ILE A 230 11.55 1.97 -10.10
N ASN A 231 11.59 2.81 -11.14
CA ASN A 231 12.41 4.01 -11.14
C ASN A 231 11.99 5.01 -10.06
N LYS A 232 10.69 5.19 -9.84
CA LYS A 232 10.16 6.00 -8.73
C LYS A 232 10.57 5.43 -7.36
N LEU A 233 10.51 4.11 -7.20
CA LEU A 233 10.94 3.44 -5.96
C LEU A 233 12.47 3.62 -5.74
N LYS A 234 13.29 3.47 -6.78
CA LYS A 234 14.75 3.75 -6.70
C LYS A 234 15.03 5.18 -6.24
N ALA A 235 14.40 6.16 -6.87
CA ALA A 235 14.55 7.57 -6.50
C ALA A 235 14.10 7.84 -5.05
N HIS A 236 13.02 7.16 -4.59
CA HIS A 236 12.56 7.23 -3.21
C HIS A 236 13.60 6.63 -2.24
N ILE A 237 14.18 5.47 -2.55
CA ILE A 237 15.24 4.83 -1.75
C ILE A 237 16.45 5.77 -1.64
N GLU A 238 16.95 6.30 -2.76
CA GLU A 238 18.07 7.24 -2.79
C GLU A 238 17.82 8.50 -1.93
N THR A 239 16.58 9.01 -1.95
CA THR A 239 16.18 10.16 -1.13
C THR A 239 16.13 9.79 0.35
N SER A 240 15.60 8.61 0.66
CA SER A 240 15.49 8.11 2.04
C SER A 240 16.85 7.79 2.67
N GLU A 241 17.81 7.32 1.88
CA GLU A 241 19.21 7.11 2.33
C GLU A 241 19.88 8.40 2.80
N LYS A 242 19.61 9.52 2.13
CA LYS A 242 20.17 10.85 2.50
C LYS A 242 19.70 11.34 3.85
N THR A 243 18.56 10.84 4.31
CA THR A 243 17.95 11.21 5.59
C THR A 243 17.76 10.00 6.51
N ALA A 244 18.53 8.92 6.31
CA ALA A 244 18.56 7.75 7.19
C ALA A 244 19.12 8.08 8.58
N VAL A 245 18.90 7.20 9.54
CA VAL A 245 19.52 7.30 10.87
C VAL A 245 21.05 7.30 10.73
N GLY A 246 21.70 8.21 11.44
CA GLY A 246 23.15 8.46 11.34
C GLY A 246 23.55 9.53 10.31
N GLN A 247 22.66 9.92 9.41
CA GLN A 247 22.91 11.01 8.46
C GLN A 247 22.65 12.38 9.10
N LYS A 248 23.19 13.43 8.51
CA LYS A 248 22.85 14.80 8.87
C LYS A 248 21.47 15.17 8.32
N TYR A 249 20.71 15.94 9.11
CA TYR A 249 19.44 16.49 8.61
C TYR A 249 19.70 17.44 7.43
N ILE A 250 18.69 17.56 6.58
CA ILE A 250 18.73 18.49 5.44
C ILE A 250 17.91 19.73 5.81
N ASP A 251 18.58 20.90 5.81
CA ASP A 251 17.90 22.16 6.13
C ASP A 251 17.00 22.61 4.98
N PHE A 252 15.90 23.27 5.32
CA PHE A 252 14.97 23.91 4.39
C PHE A 252 14.19 25.03 5.08
N SER A 253 13.63 25.94 4.28
CA SER A 253 12.86 27.09 4.80
C SER A 253 11.41 27.06 4.31
N MET A 254 10.49 27.43 5.18
CA MET A 254 9.06 27.56 4.90
C MET A 254 8.46 28.71 5.70
N GLN A 255 7.14 28.95 5.55
CA GLN A 255 6.44 30.01 6.27
C GLN A 255 5.79 29.49 7.56
N THR A 256 5.84 30.26 8.62
CA THR A 256 5.02 30.04 9.83
C THR A 256 3.55 30.34 9.55
N PRO A 257 2.62 29.98 10.45
CA PRO A 257 1.21 30.37 10.34
C PRO A 257 0.98 31.90 10.18
N GLU A 258 1.91 32.72 10.70
CA GLU A 258 1.87 34.17 10.60
C GLU A 258 2.53 34.71 9.31
N GLY A 259 3.05 33.82 8.44
CA GLY A 259 3.65 34.21 7.16
C GLY A 259 5.15 34.59 7.26
N LYS A 260 5.81 34.38 8.40
CA LYS A 260 7.25 34.62 8.55
C LYS A 260 8.02 33.42 7.98
N THR A 261 9.01 33.70 7.13
CA THR A 261 9.96 32.66 6.67
C THR A 261 10.90 32.27 7.81
N VAL A 262 11.02 30.95 8.05
CA VAL A 262 11.90 30.32 9.02
C VAL A 262 12.59 29.13 8.39
N SER A 263 13.77 28.77 8.92
CA SER A 263 14.50 27.57 8.50
C SER A 263 14.41 26.49 9.58
N LEU A 264 14.52 25.23 9.20
CA LEU A 264 14.54 24.12 10.14
C LEU A 264 15.69 24.25 11.14
N SER A 265 16.84 24.76 10.68
CA SER A 265 18.02 25.07 11.50
C SER A 265 17.75 26.08 12.62
N ASP A 266 16.75 26.96 12.49
CA ASP A 266 16.35 27.89 13.54
C ASP A 266 15.82 27.17 14.79
N PHE A 267 15.42 25.93 14.68
CA PHE A 267 14.84 25.11 15.74
C PHE A 267 15.77 23.98 16.21
N VAL A 268 16.43 23.29 15.28
CA VAL A 268 17.29 22.13 15.59
C VAL A 268 18.41 22.51 16.56
N SER A 269 19.11 23.62 16.31
CA SER A 269 20.23 24.07 17.14
C SER A 269 19.88 24.52 18.57
N LYS A 270 18.58 24.75 18.84
CA LYS A 270 18.11 25.25 20.15
C LYS A 270 17.80 24.16 21.17
N ASN A 271 17.71 22.92 20.73
CA ASN A 271 17.29 21.80 21.56
C ASN A 271 18.38 20.72 21.58
N LYS A 272 18.42 19.90 22.64
CA LYS A 272 19.25 18.69 22.63
C LYS A 272 18.77 17.68 21.59
N TYR A 273 17.43 17.57 21.46
CA TYR A 273 16.79 16.76 20.44
C TYR A 273 15.57 17.48 19.87
N THR A 274 15.42 17.48 18.55
CA THR A 274 14.29 18.08 17.85
C THR A 274 13.54 17.03 17.05
N LEU A 275 12.23 16.88 17.29
CA LEU A 275 11.36 16.06 16.45
C LEU A 275 10.83 16.91 15.30
N ILE A 276 11.14 16.53 14.09
CA ILE A 276 10.54 17.03 12.86
C ILE A 276 9.29 16.17 12.62
N ASP A 277 8.11 16.76 12.71
CA ASP A 277 6.82 16.05 12.62
C ASP A 277 6.07 16.46 11.36
N PHE A 278 5.99 15.56 10.38
CA PHE A 278 5.24 15.76 9.13
C PHE A 278 3.80 15.32 9.32
N TRP A 279 2.88 16.25 9.17
CA TRP A 279 1.45 16.04 9.43
C TRP A 279 0.55 16.90 8.53
N ALA A 280 -0.78 16.77 8.67
CA ALA A 280 -1.72 17.70 8.06
C ALA A 280 -3.06 17.72 8.83
N SER A 281 -3.82 18.82 8.70
CA SER A 281 -5.14 18.98 9.32
C SER A 281 -6.16 17.93 8.87
N TRP A 282 -6.08 17.51 7.62
CA TRP A 282 -6.96 16.50 7.00
C TRP A 282 -6.53 15.06 7.26
N CYS A 283 -5.34 14.84 7.85
CA CYS A 283 -4.80 13.51 8.13
C CYS A 283 -5.43 12.91 9.39
N GLY A 284 -6.36 12.00 9.23
CA GLY A 284 -7.03 11.31 10.35
C GLY A 284 -6.07 10.60 11.31
N PRO A 285 -5.13 9.77 10.82
CA PRO A 285 -4.11 9.13 11.66
C PRO A 285 -3.22 10.14 12.40
N CYS A 286 -2.83 11.26 11.77
CA CYS A 286 -2.03 12.32 12.43
C CYS A 286 -2.80 12.93 13.61
N ARG A 287 -4.08 13.20 13.42
CA ARG A 287 -4.95 13.75 14.47
C ARG A 287 -5.11 12.79 15.66
N LYS A 288 -5.13 11.47 15.41
CA LYS A 288 -5.16 10.43 16.45
C LYS A 288 -3.83 10.33 17.20
N GLU A 289 -2.71 10.56 16.51
CA GLU A 289 -1.37 10.53 17.10
C GLU A 289 -1.04 11.78 17.91
N MET A 290 -1.62 12.92 17.56
CA MET A 290 -1.28 14.22 18.16
C MET A 290 -1.35 14.27 19.70
N PRO A 291 -2.31 13.64 20.40
CA PRO A 291 -2.31 13.57 21.85
C PRO A 291 -1.02 12.97 22.44
N ASN A 292 -0.47 11.91 21.84
CA ASN A 292 0.79 11.28 22.25
C ASN A 292 1.97 12.24 22.07
N VAL A 293 1.99 12.97 20.95
CA VAL A 293 3.03 13.99 20.67
C VAL A 293 2.96 15.15 21.67
N VAL A 294 1.76 15.64 21.97
CA VAL A 294 1.51 16.70 22.98
C VAL A 294 1.98 16.26 24.36
N GLU A 295 1.67 15.03 24.74
CA GLU A 295 2.08 14.48 26.04
C GLU A 295 3.61 14.33 26.12
N ALA A 296 4.26 13.80 25.08
CA ALA A 296 5.71 13.70 25.00
C ALA A 296 6.35 15.09 25.07
N TYR A 297 5.82 16.08 24.36
CA TYR A 297 6.33 17.45 24.41
C TYR A 297 6.25 18.05 25.83
N LYS A 298 5.10 17.92 26.49
CA LYS A 298 4.93 18.38 27.86
C LYS A 298 5.89 17.74 28.87
N ALA A 299 6.18 16.44 28.70
CA ALA A 299 7.03 15.69 29.61
C ALA A 299 8.54 15.98 29.41
N PHE A 300 8.98 16.39 28.22
CA PHE A 300 10.40 16.47 27.89
C PHE A 300 10.90 17.86 27.43
N LYS A 301 10.02 18.84 27.17
CA LYS A 301 10.44 20.18 26.71
C LYS A 301 11.47 20.84 27.62
N ASP A 302 11.29 20.73 28.92
CA ASP A 302 12.17 21.34 29.94
C ASP A 302 13.49 20.54 30.10
N LYS A 303 13.58 19.36 29.47
CA LYS A 303 14.80 18.54 29.44
C LYS A 303 15.64 18.74 28.16
N GLY A 304 15.18 19.62 27.26
CA GLY A 304 15.84 19.93 25.99
C GLY A 304 15.25 19.24 24.77
N PHE A 305 13.99 18.81 24.84
CA PHE A 305 13.26 18.31 23.70
C PHE A 305 12.45 19.41 23.02
N GLY A 306 12.62 19.57 21.71
CA GLY A 306 11.83 20.45 20.86
C GLY A 306 11.07 19.69 19.79
N ILE A 307 10.06 20.33 19.22
CA ILE A 307 9.33 19.85 18.06
C ILE A 307 9.23 20.97 17.04
N VAL A 308 9.27 20.64 15.75
CA VAL A 308 8.85 21.51 14.66
C VAL A 308 7.88 20.73 13.77
N GLY A 309 6.66 21.23 13.61
CA GLY A 309 5.66 20.63 12.73
C GLY A 309 5.81 21.12 11.29
N ILE A 310 5.84 20.19 10.37
CA ILE A 310 5.86 20.43 8.92
C ILE A 310 4.50 20.04 8.36
N SER A 311 3.70 21.05 8.01
CA SER A 311 2.35 20.78 7.52
C SER A 311 2.31 20.55 6.02
N LEU A 312 1.60 19.48 5.61
CA LEU A 312 1.25 19.17 4.23
C LEU A 312 -0.15 19.70 3.88
N ASP A 313 -0.62 20.75 4.54
CA ASP A 313 -1.87 21.41 4.18
C ASP A 313 -1.72 22.24 2.89
N GLU A 314 -2.81 22.40 2.16
CA GLU A 314 -2.95 23.35 1.03
C GLU A 314 -3.77 24.57 1.43
N ASN A 315 -4.43 24.53 2.59
CA ASN A 315 -5.29 25.58 3.12
C ASN A 315 -4.77 26.10 4.45
N ALA A 316 -4.33 27.34 4.47
CA ALA A 316 -3.74 28.00 5.64
C ALA A 316 -4.71 28.12 6.82
N ASP A 317 -6.00 28.38 6.57
CA ASP A 317 -6.99 28.56 7.63
C ASP A 317 -7.29 27.22 8.33
N LYS A 318 -7.50 26.14 7.57
CA LYS A 318 -7.68 24.78 8.12
C LYS A 318 -6.47 24.32 8.93
N TRP A 319 -5.26 24.63 8.46
CA TRP A 319 -4.04 24.37 9.19
C TRP A 319 -4.00 25.10 10.53
N LYS A 320 -4.28 26.42 10.58
CA LYS A 320 -4.32 27.24 11.80
C LYS A 320 -5.41 26.77 12.78
N GLU A 321 -6.60 26.44 12.26
CA GLU A 321 -7.68 25.87 13.04
C GLU A 321 -7.27 24.55 13.72
N ALA A 322 -6.60 23.65 12.95
CA ALA A 322 -6.14 22.36 13.47
C ALA A 322 -5.03 22.51 14.52
N ILE A 323 -4.09 23.45 14.36
CA ILE A 323 -3.06 23.77 15.36
C ILE A 323 -3.75 24.08 16.70
N THR A 324 -4.76 24.94 16.68
CA THR A 324 -5.51 25.33 17.89
C THR A 324 -6.30 24.16 18.46
N ALA A 325 -7.07 23.47 17.63
CA ALA A 325 -7.95 22.37 18.04
C ALA A 325 -7.19 21.16 18.61
N LEU A 326 -5.95 20.94 18.19
CA LEU A 326 -5.09 19.82 18.62
C LEU A 326 -4.11 20.21 19.74
N ASN A 327 -4.21 21.45 20.28
CA ASN A 327 -3.33 21.97 21.32
C ASN A 327 -1.83 21.91 20.95
N ILE A 328 -1.50 22.17 19.69
CA ILE A 328 -0.13 22.23 19.21
C ILE A 328 0.49 23.54 19.63
N THR A 329 1.53 23.50 20.48
CA THR A 329 2.16 24.68 21.09
C THR A 329 3.61 24.92 20.63
N TRP A 330 4.12 24.05 19.78
CA TRP A 330 5.48 24.14 19.22
C TRP A 330 5.47 24.78 17.83
N PRO A 331 6.63 25.26 17.33
CA PRO A 331 6.73 25.90 16.03
C PRO A 331 6.19 25.06 14.88
N GLN A 332 5.55 25.75 13.94
CA GLN A 332 4.95 25.15 12.76
C GLN A 332 5.44 25.86 11.51
N MET A 333 5.65 25.11 10.44
CA MET A 333 5.99 25.66 9.12
C MET A 333 5.36 24.87 7.99
N SER A 334 5.04 25.55 6.87
CA SER A 334 4.44 24.96 5.67
C SER A 334 4.75 25.81 4.44
N ASP A 335 4.78 25.18 3.27
CA ASP A 335 4.75 25.84 1.97
C ASP A 335 3.37 25.79 1.30
N LEU A 336 2.38 25.16 1.96
CA LEU A 336 1.01 24.98 1.50
C LEU A 336 0.91 24.25 0.13
N GLN A 337 1.83 23.33 -0.16
CA GLN A 337 1.91 22.59 -1.41
C GLN A 337 1.39 21.15 -1.32
N GLY A 338 0.71 20.77 -0.23
CA GLY A 338 0.20 19.42 -0.04
C GLY A 338 1.31 18.37 -0.14
N TRP A 339 1.09 17.33 -0.92
CA TRP A 339 2.10 16.30 -1.20
C TRP A 339 3.29 16.81 -2.03
N ASN A 340 3.22 18.03 -2.57
CA ASN A 340 4.37 18.69 -3.20
C ASN A 340 5.26 19.44 -2.22
N ASN A 341 4.96 19.38 -0.92
CA ASN A 341 5.76 20.02 0.14
C ASN A 341 7.26 19.73 -0.02
N ALA A 342 8.07 20.79 -0.02
CA ALA A 342 9.51 20.70 -0.29
C ALA A 342 10.26 19.89 0.77
N GLY A 343 9.90 20.06 2.06
CA GLY A 343 10.50 19.30 3.16
C GLY A 343 10.13 17.82 3.09
N ALA A 344 8.86 17.50 2.81
CA ALA A 344 8.42 16.11 2.63
C ALA A 344 9.20 15.41 1.50
N LYS A 345 9.40 16.10 0.37
CA LYS A 345 10.20 15.57 -0.75
C LYS A 345 11.66 15.35 -0.38
N LEU A 346 12.29 16.30 0.33
CA LEU A 346 13.69 16.18 0.77
C LEU A 346 13.92 15.00 1.71
N TYR A 347 12.93 14.67 2.55
CA TYR A 347 12.99 13.60 3.53
C TYR A 347 12.40 12.27 3.05
N GLY A 348 11.96 12.19 1.80
CA GLY A 348 11.33 11.00 1.25
C GLY A 348 10.02 10.63 1.95
N VAL A 349 9.28 11.62 2.47
CA VAL A 349 8.00 11.40 3.14
C VAL A 349 6.91 11.20 2.09
N ASN A 350 6.39 10.00 2.01
CA ASN A 350 5.32 9.60 1.09
C ASN A 350 4.02 9.16 1.80
N SER A 351 4.03 9.16 3.14
CA SER A 351 2.86 8.93 3.99
C SER A 351 3.01 9.74 5.28
N ILE A 352 1.91 10.18 5.88
CA ILE A 352 1.86 10.87 7.16
C ILE A 352 0.89 10.17 8.14
N PRO A 353 1.17 10.24 9.47
CA PRO A 353 2.25 10.97 10.12
C PRO A 353 3.63 10.36 9.83
N ALA A 354 4.66 11.19 9.75
CA ALA A 354 6.04 10.75 9.66
C ALA A 354 6.91 11.64 10.55
N THR A 355 7.86 11.05 11.27
CA THR A 355 8.69 11.78 12.22
C THR A 355 10.17 11.53 11.98
N VAL A 356 11.01 12.54 12.24
CA VAL A 356 12.47 12.44 12.22
C VAL A 356 13.00 13.10 13.49
N LEU A 357 13.71 12.34 14.33
CA LEU A 357 14.33 12.85 15.54
C LEU A 357 15.80 13.17 15.25
N VAL A 358 16.19 14.41 15.55
CA VAL A 358 17.53 14.96 15.26
C VAL A 358 18.15 15.40 16.56
N ASP A 359 19.46 15.12 16.75
CA ASP A 359 20.23 15.63 17.88
C ASP A 359 20.67 17.09 17.65
N GLN A 360 21.29 17.69 18.65
CA GLN A 360 21.76 19.09 18.61
C GLN A 360 22.86 19.31 17.54
N GLU A 361 23.64 18.31 17.24
CA GLU A 361 24.68 18.31 16.20
C GLU A 361 24.11 18.15 14.79
N GLY A 362 22.79 17.91 14.70
CA GLY A 362 22.07 17.75 13.44
C GLY A 362 22.12 16.32 12.88
N THR A 363 22.45 15.32 13.69
CA THR A 363 22.43 13.92 13.27
C THR A 363 21.04 13.33 13.50
N ILE A 364 20.49 12.63 12.52
CA ILE A 364 19.22 11.90 12.63
C ILE A 364 19.45 10.67 13.53
N VAL A 365 18.77 10.62 14.65
CA VAL A 365 18.92 9.54 15.65
C VAL A 365 17.75 8.54 15.66
N ALA A 366 16.61 8.91 15.09
CA ALA A 366 15.49 8.00 14.87
C ALA A 366 14.54 8.54 13.79
N ARG A 367 13.74 7.64 13.21
CA ARG A 367 12.67 7.96 12.25
C ARG A 367 11.40 7.19 12.60
N ASN A 368 10.25 7.73 12.17
CA ASN A 368 8.93 7.11 12.26
C ASN A 368 8.52 6.67 13.68
N LEU A 369 9.00 7.39 14.71
CA LEU A 369 8.55 7.18 16.08
C LEU A 369 7.07 7.56 16.22
N ARG A 370 6.28 6.71 16.90
CA ARG A 370 4.84 6.93 17.17
C ARG A 370 4.45 6.37 18.52
N GLY A 371 3.37 6.91 19.08
CA GLY A 371 2.82 6.47 20.36
C GLY A 371 3.88 6.48 21.47
N ASP A 372 3.92 5.40 22.23
CA ASP A 372 4.87 5.24 23.34
C ASP A 372 6.35 5.14 22.90
N ALA A 373 6.62 4.83 21.63
CA ALA A 373 8.00 4.78 21.12
C ALA A 373 8.68 6.17 21.18
N ILE A 374 7.92 7.27 21.06
CA ILE A 374 8.45 8.63 21.21
C ILE A 374 8.99 8.82 22.63
N LYS A 375 8.15 8.51 23.65
CA LYS A 375 8.55 8.66 25.05
C LYS A 375 9.66 7.70 25.45
N SER A 376 9.61 6.46 24.98
CA SER A 376 10.62 5.44 25.23
C SER A 376 11.98 5.88 24.70
N LYS A 377 12.03 6.39 23.46
CA LYS A 377 13.27 6.91 22.87
C LYS A 377 13.79 8.14 23.57
N LEU A 378 12.93 9.07 23.96
CA LEU A 378 13.31 10.26 24.72
C LEU A 378 13.81 9.93 26.14
N ASN A 379 13.22 8.94 26.82
CA ASN A 379 13.73 8.45 28.11
C ASN A 379 15.11 7.81 27.99
N GLU A 380 15.42 7.15 26.87
CA GLU A 380 16.75 6.62 26.60
C GLU A 380 17.79 7.76 26.43
N LEU A 381 17.42 8.81 25.67
CA LEU A 381 18.33 9.87 25.24
C LEU A 381 18.49 11.03 26.25
N LEU A 382 17.46 11.33 27.05
CA LEU A 382 17.38 12.47 27.98
C LEU A 382 17.42 12.04 29.44
N LYS A 383 18.22 11.04 29.75
CA LYS A 383 18.48 10.57 31.12
C LYS A 383 19.09 11.64 31.98
#